data_e3d0283366a1677b0ff9b160ee620313
#
_entry.id   e3d0283366a1677b0ff9b160ee620313
#
_cell.length_a   1.000
_cell.length_b   1.000
_cell.length_c   1.000
_cell.angle_alpha   90.00
_cell.angle_beta   90.00
_cell.angle_gamma   90.00
#
_symmetry.space_group_name_H-M   'P 1'
#
loop_
_entity.id
_entity.type
_entity.pdbx_description
1 polymer ?
#
loop_
_entity_poly.entity_id
_entity_poly.type
_entity_poly.pdbx_seq_one_letter_code
_entity_poly.pdbx_strand_id
1 'polypeptide(L)'
;MRRLLPAAVLILGALPLAGQSAAPDLRTAKVVDLTHPFDRETIYWPTSPSAFELKSLADGQTPGGWFYRSNAFCTPEHGGTHLDAPSHFAKGGLAADQIPVRQLVSPAAVIDVRAQAAKDPDYRLTLADVKAWEKAHGPVASGVIVLLRTGWSARWPDRKAYLGDDTPGDASKLHFPSYGEEAARYLVEQRKVAALGVDTASIDYGASKDFIVHVIANGANVFGLENVANLEALPEWGAWVVALPMKIAGGSGGPLRIVALLP
;
A
#
# COMPACT_ATOMS: atom_id res chain seq x y z
N MET A 1 -62.55 -14.28 -35.50
CA MET A 1 -61.15 -14.75 -35.49
C MET A 1 -60.26 -13.63 -34.95
N ARG A 2 -59.91 -13.69 -33.65
CA ARG A 2 -59.00 -12.74 -32.99
C ARG A 2 -57.62 -13.30 -33.04
N ARG A 3 -56.69 -12.61 -33.71
CA ARG A 3 -55.28 -12.97 -33.76
C ARG A 3 -54.60 -12.47 -32.48
N LEU A 4 -54.07 -13.37 -31.66
CA LEU A 4 -53.22 -13.08 -30.54
C LEU A 4 -51.78 -12.83 -31.07
N LEU A 5 -51.23 -11.64 -30.81
CA LEU A 5 -49.83 -11.31 -31.02
C LEU A 5 -49.00 -11.86 -29.85
N PRO A 6 -47.85 -12.49 -30.11
CA PRO A 6 -46.99 -12.95 -29.02
C PRO A 6 -46.29 -11.74 -28.35
N ALA A 7 -46.38 -11.65 -27.03
CA ALA A 7 -45.60 -10.72 -26.23
C ALA A 7 -44.14 -11.15 -26.26
N ALA A 8 -43.25 -10.32 -26.82
CA ALA A 8 -41.82 -10.51 -26.71
C ALA A 8 -41.39 -10.14 -25.29
N VAL A 9 -40.93 -11.14 -24.52
CA VAL A 9 -40.27 -10.92 -23.24
C VAL A 9 -38.87 -10.44 -23.52
N LEU A 10 -38.61 -9.14 -23.31
CA LEU A 10 -37.26 -8.59 -23.26
C LEU A 10 -36.57 -9.12 -21.97
N ILE A 11 -35.71 -10.10 -22.12
CA ILE A 11 -34.74 -10.48 -21.05
C ILE A 11 -33.71 -9.38 -21.03
N LEU A 12 -33.85 -8.38 -20.14
CA LEU A 12 -32.73 -7.52 -19.77
C LEU A 12 -31.70 -8.38 -19.07
N GLY A 13 -30.70 -8.81 -19.80
CA GLY A 13 -29.50 -9.36 -19.22
C GLY A 13 -28.85 -8.31 -18.34
N ALA A 14 -28.85 -8.49 -17.02
CA ALA A 14 -28.08 -7.70 -16.11
C ALA A 14 -26.59 -7.88 -16.50
N LEU A 15 -26.00 -6.86 -17.14
CA LEU A 15 -24.56 -6.77 -17.28
C LEU A 15 -23.98 -6.79 -15.87
N PRO A 16 -22.98 -7.64 -15.56
CA PRO A 16 -22.33 -7.56 -14.27
C PRO A 16 -21.75 -6.15 -14.11
N LEU A 17 -22.07 -5.50 -12.99
CA LEU A 17 -21.38 -4.27 -12.59
C LEU A 17 -19.89 -4.60 -12.54
N ALA A 18 -19.13 -4.17 -13.56
CA ALA A 18 -17.68 -4.21 -13.53
C ALA A 18 -17.24 -3.36 -12.34
N GLY A 19 -16.65 -4.00 -11.31
CA GLY A 19 -16.07 -3.24 -10.22
C GLY A 19 -16.07 -3.86 -8.82
N GLN A 20 -16.67 -5.02 -8.60
CA GLN A 20 -16.51 -5.71 -7.31
C GLN A 20 -15.90 -7.08 -7.53
N SER A 21 -14.61 -7.24 -7.16
CA SER A 21 -14.04 -8.56 -7.07
C SER A 21 -14.72 -9.29 -5.90
N ALA A 22 -15.23 -10.50 -6.16
CA ALA A 22 -15.73 -11.35 -5.08
C ALA A 22 -14.60 -11.58 -4.06
N ALA A 23 -14.96 -11.67 -2.77
CA ALA A 23 -13.98 -12.03 -1.76
C ALA A 23 -13.40 -13.42 -2.08
N PRO A 24 -12.08 -13.62 -2.00
CA PRO A 24 -11.46 -14.90 -2.29
C PRO A 24 -11.89 -15.96 -1.28
N ASP A 25 -12.03 -17.21 -1.72
CA ASP A 25 -12.21 -18.34 -0.82
C ASP A 25 -10.88 -18.64 -0.11
N LEU A 26 -10.79 -18.31 1.18
CA LEU A 26 -9.57 -18.46 1.98
C LEU A 26 -9.03 -19.90 2.04
N ARG A 27 -9.84 -20.91 1.66
CA ARG A 27 -9.39 -22.32 1.62
C ARG A 27 -8.52 -22.62 0.40
N THR A 28 -8.68 -21.85 -0.67
CA THR A 28 -8.04 -22.07 -1.97
C THR A 28 -7.20 -20.91 -2.45
N ALA A 29 -7.40 -19.72 -1.87
CA ALA A 29 -6.68 -18.52 -2.27
C ALA A 29 -5.17 -18.69 -2.11
N LYS A 30 -4.41 -18.30 -3.13
CA LYS A 30 -2.96 -18.17 -3.01
C LYS A 30 -2.63 -16.93 -2.18
N VAL A 31 -1.86 -17.11 -1.11
CA VAL A 31 -1.38 -16.00 -0.26
C VAL A 31 -0.01 -15.54 -0.74
N VAL A 32 0.13 -14.23 -0.95
CA VAL A 32 1.40 -13.58 -1.30
C VAL A 32 1.80 -12.64 -0.17
N ASP A 33 3.01 -12.79 0.33
CA ASP A 33 3.59 -11.88 1.32
C ASP A 33 4.12 -10.62 0.62
N LEU A 34 3.62 -9.47 1.03
CA LEU A 34 3.97 -8.16 0.47
C LEU A 34 4.83 -7.33 1.42
N THR A 35 5.61 -7.98 2.28
CA THR A 35 6.33 -7.33 3.38
C THR A 35 7.82 -7.62 3.29
N HIS A 36 8.65 -6.59 3.41
CA HIS A 36 10.08 -6.74 3.67
C HIS A 36 10.31 -7.12 5.14
N PRO A 37 11.29 -7.99 5.46
CA PRO A 37 11.62 -8.31 6.85
C PRO A 37 12.12 -7.07 7.59
N PHE A 38 11.84 -7.01 8.90
CA PHE A 38 12.42 -6.00 9.79
C PHE A 38 13.70 -6.55 10.41
N ASP A 39 14.82 -5.93 10.07
CA ASP A 39 16.16 -6.28 10.52
C ASP A 39 17.10 -5.05 10.50
N ARG A 40 18.40 -5.28 10.53
CA ARG A 40 19.42 -4.21 10.50
C ARG A 40 19.49 -3.48 9.15
N GLU A 41 19.00 -4.11 8.08
CA GLU A 41 19.01 -3.57 6.72
C GLU A 41 17.69 -2.86 6.37
N THR A 42 16.75 -2.85 7.32
CA THR A 42 15.48 -2.14 7.13
C THR A 42 15.72 -0.68 6.79
N ILE A 43 15.15 -0.23 5.68
CA ILE A 43 15.29 1.13 5.19
C ILE A 43 14.30 2.06 5.89
N TYR A 44 14.83 3.13 6.46
CA TYR A 44 14.11 4.25 7.06
C TYR A 44 14.39 5.54 6.30
N TRP A 45 13.50 6.49 6.45
CA TRP A 45 13.74 7.84 5.93
C TRP A 45 15.09 8.39 6.43
N PRO A 46 15.88 9.12 5.61
CA PRO A 46 17.23 9.53 6.00
C PRO A 46 17.34 10.34 7.28
N THR A 47 16.29 11.09 7.63
CA THR A 47 16.24 11.89 8.85
C THR A 47 15.62 11.16 10.05
N SER A 48 15.31 9.86 9.91
CA SER A 48 14.80 9.08 11.04
C SER A 48 15.82 9.04 12.18
N PRO A 49 15.39 9.31 13.44
CA PRO A 49 16.32 9.38 14.57
C PRO A 49 16.84 8.01 15.00
N SER A 50 16.24 6.93 14.57
CA SER A 50 16.60 5.55 14.91
C SER A 50 16.18 4.58 13.80
N ALA A 51 16.58 3.32 13.94
CA ALA A 51 16.24 2.21 13.05
C ALA A 51 15.63 1.06 13.87
N PHE A 52 15.33 -0.07 13.21
CA PHE A 52 14.85 -1.27 13.87
C PHE A 52 15.94 -1.87 14.78
N GLU A 53 15.57 -2.13 16.01
CA GLU A 53 16.44 -2.78 17.00
C GLU A 53 15.72 -3.98 17.60
N LEU A 54 16.34 -5.15 17.55
CA LEU A 54 15.88 -6.37 18.20
C LEU A 54 16.86 -6.73 19.33
N LYS A 55 16.38 -6.65 20.58
CA LYS A 55 17.17 -6.93 21.79
C LYS A 55 16.78 -8.28 22.36
N SER A 56 17.74 -9.19 22.51
CA SER A 56 17.55 -10.45 23.23
C SER A 56 17.39 -10.18 24.73
N LEU A 57 16.30 -10.69 25.32
CA LEU A 57 16.04 -10.65 26.75
C LEU A 57 16.37 -11.99 27.43
N ALA A 58 16.13 -13.09 26.71
CA ALA A 58 16.48 -14.44 27.13
C ALA A 58 16.68 -15.33 25.91
N ASP A 59 17.66 -16.25 25.95
CA ASP A 59 17.91 -17.22 24.89
C ASP A 59 18.72 -18.39 25.47
N GLY A 60 18.07 -19.47 25.92
CA GLY A 60 18.75 -20.62 26.50
C GLY A 60 17.89 -21.53 27.37
N GLN A 61 18.58 -22.52 27.98
CA GLN A 61 17.93 -23.45 28.92
C GLN A 61 17.66 -22.74 30.25
N THR A 62 16.47 -22.91 30.78
CA THR A 62 16.11 -22.42 32.11
C THR A 62 16.53 -23.40 33.21
N PRO A 63 16.63 -22.99 34.48
CA PRO A 63 16.85 -23.89 35.61
C PRO A 63 15.79 -24.99 35.73
N GLY A 64 14.61 -24.79 35.18
CA GLY A 64 13.53 -25.79 35.17
C GLY A 64 13.62 -26.80 34.02
N GLY A 65 14.67 -26.76 33.19
CA GLY A 65 14.94 -27.75 32.15
C GLY A 65 14.26 -27.54 30.80
N TRP A 66 13.60 -26.39 30.56
CA TRP A 66 13.03 -26.04 29.25
C TRP A 66 13.81 -24.89 28.59
N PHE A 67 13.77 -24.85 27.25
CA PHE A 67 14.32 -23.74 26.50
C PHE A 67 13.37 -22.54 26.53
N TYR A 68 13.91 -21.34 26.72
CA TYR A 68 13.15 -20.09 26.66
C TYR A 68 13.89 -19.04 25.84
N ARG A 69 13.16 -18.42 24.90
CA ARG A 69 13.65 -17.30 24.10
C ARG A 69 12.64 -16.16 24.15
N SER A 70 13.12 -14.95 24.40
CA SER A 70 12.33 -13.74 24.45
C SER A 70 13.14 -12.56 23.96
N ASN A 71 12.52 -11.70 23.18
CA ASN A 71 13.12 -10.47 22.68
C ASN A 71 12.21 -9.27 22.95
N ALA A 72 12.81 -8.08 23.00
CA ALA A 72 12.12 -6.81 22.84
C ALA A 72 12.56 -6.18 21.51
N PHE A 73 11.72 -5.31 20.93
CA PHE A 73 12.12 -4.52 19.78
C PHE A 73 11.73 -3.06 19.96
N CYS A 74 12.47 -2.19 19.26
CA CYS A 74 12.17 -0.77 19.12
C CYS A 74 12.27 -0.41 17.64
N THR A 75 11.33 0.43 17.17
CA THR A 75 11.33 0.92 15.79
C THR A 75 10.53 2.22 15.71
N PRO A 76 10.91 3.18 14.85
CA PRO A 76 10.00 4.24 14.42
C PRO A 76 8.73 3.65 13.78
N GLU A 77 7.62 4.37 13.86
CA GLU A 77 6.36 3.96 13.21
C GLU A 77 6.47 3.91 11.69
N HIS A 78 7.31 4.79 11.11
CA HIS A 78 7.51 4.97 9.67
C HIS A 78 8.87 4.44 9.24
N GLY A 79 8.86 3.38 8.45
CA GLY A 79 10.03 2.70 7.90
C GLY A 79 9.82 1.20 7.76
N GLY A 80 10.63 0.56 6.91
CA GLY A 80 10.29 -0.78 6.45
C GLY A 80 8.93 -0.80 5.75
N THR A 81 8.31 -1.94 5.59
CA THR A 81 6.93 -2.02 5.11
C THR A 81 5.99 -1.55 6.23
N HIS A 82 5.30 -0.44 6.03
CA HIS A 82 4.48 0.19 7.06
C HIS A 82 3.22 0.85 6.51
N LEU A 83 2.34 1.25 7.42
CA LEU A 83 1.14 2.02 7.15
C LEU A 83 1.30 3.43 7.74
N ASP A 84 0.96 4.45 6.94
CA ASP A 84 0.77 5.81 7.42
C ASP A 84 -0.69 6.05 7.73
N ALA A 85 -0.99 6.31 9.01
CA ALA A 85 -2.33 6.69 9.40
C ALA A 85 -2.65 8.13 8.95
N PRO A 86 -3.92 8.48 8.72
CA PRO A 86 -4.30 9.84 8.34
C PRO A 86 -3.76 10.94 9.27
N SER A 87 -3.59 10.66 10.56
CA SER A 87 -3.01 11.59 11.54
C SER A 87 -1.54 11.95 11.25
N HIS A 88 -0.86 11.23 10.36
CA HIS A 88 0.53 11.51 9.99
C HIS A 88 0.70 12.90 9.36
N PHE A 89 -0.13 13.23 8.35
CA PHE A 89 -0.11 14.53 7.67
C PHE A 89 -1.39 15.35 7.82
N ALA A 90 -2.40 14.87 8.54
CA ALA A 90 -3.63 15.61 8.78
C ALA A 90 -3.89 15.82 10.26
N LYS A 91 -3.91 17.09 10.70
CA LYS A 91 -4.31 17.44 12.06
C LYS A 91 -5.76 17.00 12.32
N GLY A 92 -5.94 16.09 13.29
CA GLY A 92 -7.27 15.53 13.61
C GLY A 92 -7.69 14.38 12.69
N GLY A 93 -6.81 13.91 11.79
CA GLY A 93 -7.00 12.67 11.04
C GLY A 93 -7.03 11.45 11.97
N LEU A 94 -7.55 10.32 11.45
CA LEU A 94 -7.62 9.07 12.19
C LEU A 94 -6.23 8.56 12.56
N ALA A 95 -6.01 8.20 13.82
CA ALA A 95 -4.82 7.47 14.26
C ALA A 95 -4.87 5.99 13.83
N ALA A 96 -3.75 5.28 13.90
CA ALA A 96 -3.62 3.89 13.46
C ALA A 96 -4.65 2.94 14.10
N ASP A 97 -4.96 3.14 15.40
CA ASP A 97 -5.95 2.36 16.14
C ASP A 97 -7.41 2.70 15.80
N GLN A 98 -7.64 3.82 15.11
CA GLN A 98 -8.95 4.36 14.78
C GLN A 98 -9.39 4.05 13.34
N ILE A 99 -8.45 3.61 12.46
CA ILE A 99 -8.79 3.26 11.08
C ILE A 99 -9.79 2.10 11.08
N PRO A 100 -10.95 2.22 10.39
CA PRO A 100 -11.92 1.15 10.33
C PRO A 100 -11.31 -0.13 9.73
N VAL A 101 -11.42 -1.26 10.43
CA VAL A 101 -10.85 -2.55 10.00
C VAL A 101 -11.27 -2.93 8.57
N ARG A 102 -12.49 -2.54 8.17
CA ARG A 102 -12.99 -2.81 6.82
C ARG A 102 -12.17 -2.10 5.72
N GLN A 103 -11.53 -0.97 6.02
CA GLN A 103 -10.64 -0.30 5.06
C GLN A 103 -9.29 -1.03 4.94
N LEU A 104 -8.85 -1.70 6.02
CA LEU A 104 -7.60 -2.44 6.08
C LEU A 104 -7.67 -3.82 5.39
N VAL A 105 -8.87 -4.26 5.01
CA VAL A 105 -9.12 -5.52 4.30
C VAL A 105 -10.04 -5.22 3.12
N SER A 106 -9.45 -5.06 1.92
CA SER A 106 -10.18 -4.57 0.75
C SER A 106 -9.65 -5.17 -0.55
N PRO A 107 -10.45 -5.15 -1.63
CA PRO A 107 -9.93 -5.42 -2.96
C PRO A 107 -8.79 -4.49 -3.33
N ALA A 108 -7.87 -4.95 -4.17
CA ALA A 108 -6.75 -4.16 -4.65
C ALA A 108 -6.83 -3.91 -6.15
N ALA A 109 -6.45 -2.69 -6.55
CA ALA A 109 -6.16 -2.30 -7.93
C ALA A 109 -4.64 -2.03 -8.02
N VAL A 110 -3.93 -2.76 -8.88
CA VAL A 110 -2.50 -2.56 -9.10
C VAL A 110 -2.30 -1.80 -10.40
N ILE A 111 -1.74 -0.60 -10.32
CA ILE A 111 -1.40 0.22 -11.49
C ILE A 111 0.09 0.02 -11.76
N ASP A 112 0.41 -0.51 -12.95
CA ASP A 112 1.79 -0.85 -13.33
C ASP A 112 2.43 0.26 -14.15
N VAL A 113 3.48 0.88 -13.59
CA VAL A 113 4.28 1.92 -14.24
C VAL A 113 5.77 1.54 -14.32
N ARG A 114 6.09 0.25 -14.24
CA ARG A 114 7.49 -0.22 -14.29
C ARG A 114 8.24 0.26 -15.53
N ALA A 115 7.57 0.30 -16.67
CA ALA A 115 8.20 0.73 -17.93
C ALA A 115 8.53 2.23 -17.94
N GLN A 116 7.73 3.04 -17.26
CA GLN A 116 7.95 4.48 -17.10
C GLN A 116 9.02 4.73 -16.04
N ALA A 117 8.88 4.11 -14.87
CA ALA A 117 9.84 4.22 -13.75
C ALA A 117 11.26 3.77 -14.14
N ALA A 118 11.39 2.77 -15.02
CA ALA A 118 12.70 2.34 -15.53
C ALA A 118 13.42 3.41 -16.38
N LYS A 119 12.66 4.35 -16.96
CA LYS A 119 13.20 5.44 -17.80
C LYS A 119 13.42 6.73 -17.02
N ASP A 120 12.61 6.94 -16.00
CA ASP A 120 12.62 8.13 -15.17
C ASP A 120 12.49 7.72 -13.69
N PRO A 121 13.57 7.82 -12.90
CA PRO A 121 13.54 7.49 -11.47
C PRO A 121 12.64 8.42 -10.65
N ASP A 122 12.30 9.60 -11.16
CA ASP A 122 11.39 10.54 -10.51
C ASP A 122 9.99 10.51 -11.13
N TYR A 123 9.64 9.40 -11.81
CA TYR A 123 8.35 9.25 -12.45
C TYR A 123 7.21 9.40 -11.44
N ARG A 124 6.24 10.21 -11.81
CA ARG A 124 5.02 10.43 -11.04
C ARG A 124 3.82 9.87 -11.79
N LEU A 125 3.11 8.93 -11.19
CA LEU A 125 1.86 8.40 -11.75
C LEU A 125 0.98 9.54 -12.22
N THR A 126 0.58 9.51 -13.47
CA THR A 126 -0.26 10.55 -14.07
C THR A 126 -1.74 10.16 -14.04
N LEU A 127 -2.63 11.15 -14.16
CA LEU A 127 -4.06 10.89 -14.37
C LEU A 127 -4.31 10.07 -15.64
N ALA A 128 -3.49 10.26 -16.68
CA ALA A 128 -3.60 9.50 -17.92
C ALA A 128 -3.33 7.99 -17.70
N ASP A 129 -2.36 7.63 -16.86
CA ASP A 129 -2.08 6.23 -16.50
C ASP A 129 -3.28 5.62 -15.76
N VAL A 130 -3.85 6.33 -14.79
CA VAL A 130 -5.05 5.89 -14.08
C VAL A 130 -6.21 5.67 -15.05
N LYS A 131 -6.40 6.60 -15.99
CA LYS A 131 -7.45 6.48 -17.02
C LYS A 131 -7.21 5.34 -17.98
N ALA A 132 -5.95 5.04 -18.33
CA ALA A 132 -5.59 3.90 -19.15
C ALA A 132 -5.90 2.58 -18.42
N TRP A 133 -5.57 2.50 -17.13
CA TRP A 133 -5.94 1.37 -16.28
C TRP A 133 -7.47 1.20 -16.21
N GLU A 134 -8.22 2.29 -15.97
CA GLU A 134 -9.69 2.26 -15.92
C GLU A 134 -10.34 1.84 -17.25
N LYS A 135 -9.72 2.17 -18.36
CA LYS A 135 -10.18 1.74 -19.69
C LYS A 135 -10.10 0.23 -19.86
N ALA A 136 -9.09 -0.40 -19.26
CA ALA A 136 -8.87 -1.84 -19.35
C ALA A 136 -9.70 -2.64 -18.34
N HIS A 137 -9.90 -2.10 -17.12
CA HIS A 137 -10.46 -2.84 -15.97
C HIS A 137 -11.80 -2.28 -15.46
N GLY A 138 -12.26 -1.19 -16.01
CA GLY A 138 -13.39 -0.43 -15.47
C GLY A 138 -12.97 0.58 -14.41
N PRO A 139 -13.88 1.47 -13.97
CA PRO A 139 -13.58 2.51 -12.98
C PRO A 139 -13.08 1.90 -11.67
N VAL A 140 -12.03 2.50 -11.07
CA VAL A 140 -11.58 2.12 -9.71
C VAL A 140 -12.75 2.28 -8.75
N ALA A 141 -13.14 1.20 -8.09
CA ALA A 141 -14.28 1.19 -7.18
C ALA A 141 -13.95 1.90 -5.86
N SER A 142 -14.97 2.47 -5.21
CA SER A 142 -14.81 3.08 -3.89
C SER A 142 -14.39 2.04 -2.85
N GLY A 143 -13.50 2.43 -1.94
CA GLY A 143 -12.99 1.58 -0.87
C GLY A 143 -11.91 0.58 -1.28
N VAL A 144 -11.43 0.64 -2.52
CA VAL A 144 -10.31 -0.19 -3.02
C VAL A 144 -8.98 0.34 -2.49
N ILE A 145 -8.04 -0.56 -2.20
CA ILE A 145 -6.63 -0.22 -1.98
C ILE A 145 -5.95 -0.14 -3.35
N VAL A 146 -5.42 1.03 -3.73
CA VAL A 146 -4.64 1.20 -4.96
C VAL A 146 -3.18 0.98 -4.66
N LEU A 147 -2.54 0.07 -5.40
CA LEU A 147 -1.12 -0.25 -5.28
C LEU A 147 -0.40 0.20 -6.56
N LEU A 148 0.56 1.10 -6.42
CA LEU A 148 1.42 1.53 -7.51
C LEU A 148 2.63 0.61 -7.60
N ARG A 149 2.74 -0.11 -8.72
CA ARG A 149 3.85 -1.03 -9.01
C ARG A 149 4.87 -0.33 -9.88
N THR A 150 5.99 0.06 -9.28
CA THR A 150 7.11 0.73 -9.97
C THR A 150 8.26 -0.23 -10.29
N GLY A 151 8.29 -1.41 -9.66
CA GLY A 151 9.39 -2.36 -9.72
C GLY A 151 10.57 -2.00 -8.82
N TRP A 152 10.40 -1.00 -7.98
CA TRP A 152 11.47 -0.48 -7.13
C TRP A 152 11.86 -1.41 -5.99
N SER A 153 10.91 -2.22 -5.50
CA SER A 153 11.15 -3.23 -4.46
C SER A 153 12.32 -4.17 -4.77
N ALA A 154 12.65 -4.40 -6.05
CA ALA A 154 13.80 -5.20 -6.47
C ALA A 154 15.16 -4.61 -6.05
N ARG A 155 15.20 -3.34 -5.62
CA ARG A 155 16.41 -2.65 -5.14
C ARG A 155 16.64 -2.83 -3.64
N TRP A 156 15.61 -3.32 -2.92
CA TRP A 156 15.74 -3.60 -1.49
C TRP A 156 16.73 -4.76 -1.23
N PRO A 157 17.60 -4.70 -0.20
CA PRO A 157 17.77 -3.66 0.81
C PRO A 157 18.89 -2.65 0.49
N ASP A 158 19.36 -2.52 -0.75
CA ASP A 158 20.38 -1.53 -1.11
C ASP A 158 19.83 -0.11 -0.93
N ARG A 159 20.14 0.51 0.21
CA ARG A 159 19.65 1.83 0.61
C ARG A 159 19.90 2.90 -0.46
N LYS A 160 21.11 2.93 -1.05
CA LYS A 160 21.47 3.91 -2.06
C LYS A 160 20.72 3.70 -3.37
N ALA A 161 20.64 2.46 -3.83
CA ALA A 161 19.88 2.14 -5.03
C ALA A 161 18.38 2.40 -4.83
N TYR A 162 17.86 2.16 -3.62
CA TYR A 162 16.45 2.28 -3.29
C TYR A 162 15.99 3.73 -3.08
N LEU A 163 16.77 4.55 -2.37
CA LEU A 163 16.45 5.94 -2.06
C LEU A 163 17.01 6.94 -3.08
N GLY A 164 17.97 6.53 -3.93
CA GLY A 164 18.72 7.41 -4.83
C GLY A 164 19.91 8.09 -4.16
N ASP A 165 19.82 8.36 -2.87
CA ASP A 165 20.90 8.86 -2.01
C ASP A 165 20.83 8.20 -0.63
N ASP A 166 21.98 7.97 0.01
CA ASP A 166 22.07 7.33 1.31
C ASP A 166 22.76 8.20 2.38
N THR A 167 22.90 9.51 2.10
CA THR A 167 23.51 10.47 3.04
C THR A 167 22.67 10.54 4.33
N PRO A 168 23.23 10.15 5.50
CA PRO A 168 22.48 10.23 6.75
C PRO A 168 22.06 11.65 7.09
N GLY A 169 20.81 11.83 7.50
CA GLY A 169 20.25 13.12 7.89
C GLY A 169 19.88 14.06 6.72
N ASP A 170 20.09 13.63 5.47
CA ASP A 170 19.76 14.44 4.29
C ASP A 170 18.74 13.71 3.38
N ALA A 171 17.53 14.25 3.29
CA ALA A 171 16.47 13.78 2.40
C ALA A 171 16.33 14.66 1.14
N SER A 172 17.24 15.60 0.90
CA SER A 172 17.12 16.58 -0.20
C SER A 172 17.44 16.03 -1.59
N LYS A 173 18.08 14.84 -1.65
CA LYS A 173 18.60 14.23 -2.87
C LYS A 173 17.97 12.87 -3.16
N LEU A 174 16.79 12.60 -2.62
CA LEU A 174 16.10 11.34 -2.85
C LEU A 174 15.51 11.30 -4.26
N HIS A 175 15.61 10.13 -4.89
CA HIS A 175 15.14 9.87 -6.24
C HIS A 175 14.48 8.49 -6.29
N PHE A 176 13.17 8.46 -6.30
CA PHE A 176 12.33 7.26 -6.52
C PHE A 176 10.95 7.68 -7.03
N PRO A 177 10.30 6.83 -7.87
CA PRO A 177 9.00 7.13 -8.45
C PRO A 177 7.88 6.98 -7.41
N SER A 178 6.77 7.69 -7.61
CA SER A 178 5.55 7.52 -6.81
C SER A 178 4.33 8.15 -7.48
N TYR A 179 3.33 8.57 -6.69
CA TYR A 179 2.12 9.22 -7.18
C TYR A 179 2.38 10.67 -7.58
N GLY A 180 1.70 11.11 -8.65
CA GLY A 180 1.57 12.52 -8.98
C GLY A 180 0.30 13.12 -8.36
N GLU A 181 0.30 14.44 -8.15
CA GLU A 181 -0.79 15.16 -7.47
C GLU A 181 -2.15 14.94 -8.13
N GLU A 182 -2.26 15.09 -9.45
CA GLU A 182 -3.54 14.94 -10.16
C GLU A 182 -4.11 13.54 -10.06
N ALA A 183 -3.26 12.51 -10.17
CA ALA A 183 -3.64 11.12 -10.01
C ALA A 183 -4.13 10.84 -8.59
N ALA A 184 -3.39 11.33 -7.58
CA ALA A 184 -3.75 11.18 -6.17
C ALA A 184 -5.10 11.86 -5.87
N ARG A 185 -5.29 13.11 -6.30
CA ARG A 185 -6.58 13.82 -6.14
C ARG A 185 -7.73 13.05 -6.79
N TYR A 186 -7.54 12.58 -8.02
CA TYR A 186 -8.57 11.82 -8.70
C TYR A 186 -8.94 10.53 -7.96
N LEU A 187 -7.95 9.76 -7.52
CA LEU A 187 -8.17 8.51 -6.78
C LEU A 187 -8.85 8.77 -5.42
N VAL A 188 -8.39 9.77 -4.70
CA VAL A 188 -8.90 10.13 -3.37
C VAL A 188 -10.28 10.79 -3.44
N GLU A 189 -10.41 11.84 -4.26
CA GLU A 189 -11.60 12.69 -4.26
C GLU A 189 -12.73 12.16 -5.13
N GLN A 190 -12.40 11.55 -6.28
CA GLN A 190 -13.40 11.07 -7.24
C GLN A 190 -13.67 9.57 -7.10
N ARG A 191 -12.66 8.76 -6.79
CA ARG A 191 -12.79 7.31 -6.64
C ARG A 191 -13.02 6.86 -5.21
N LYS A 192 -12.71 7.73 -4.20
CA LYS A 192 -12.92 7.42 -2.78
C LYS A 192 -12.23 6.13 -2.36
N VAL A 193 -10.96 5.99 -2.75
CA VAL A 193 -10.15 4.81 -2.43
C VAL A 193 -9.91 4.70 -0.92
N ALA A 194 -9.65 3.50 -0.41
CA ALA A 194 -9.32 3.28 0.99
C ALA A 194 -7.88 3.66 1.31
N ALA A 195 -6.97 3.38 0.36
CA ALA A 195 -5.54 3.61 0.55
C ALA A 195 -4.82 3.87 -0.79
N LEU A 196 -3.68 4.54 -0.68
CA LEU A 196 -2.64 4.60 -1.70
C LEU A 196 -1.42 3.82 -1.21
N GLY A 197 -0.99 2.80 -1.95
CA GLY A 197 0.19 2.00 -1.60
C GLY A 197 1.23 2.01 -2.71
N VAL A 198 2.51 1.84 -2.38
CA VAL A 198 3.62 1.87 -3.33
C VAL A 198 4.79 0.99 -2.89
N ASP A 199 5.55 0.49 -3.85
CA ASP A 199 6.77 -0.29 -3.62
C ASP A 199 8.04 0.58 -3.52
N THR A 200 7.89 1.86 -3.12
CA THR A 200 8.97 2.81 -2.82
C THR A 200 8.86 3.32 -1.38
N ALA A 201 9.81 4.16 -0.98
CA ALA A 201 9.91 4.66 0.39
C ALA A 201 8.87 5.70 0.77
N SER A 202 8.09 6.21 -0.19
CA SER A 202 7.02 7.19 0.07
C SER A 202 5.95 7.18 -1.02
N ILE A 203 4.69 7.49 -0.63
CA ILE A 203 3.62 7.78 -1.59
C ILE A 203 3.84 9.10 -2.32
N ASP A 204 4.67 10.01 -1.81
CA ASP A 204 5.26 11.11 -2.58
C ASP A 204 6.55 10.66 -3.28
N TYR A 205 6.87 11.23 -4.45
CA TYR A 205 8.12 10.91 -5.15
C TYR A 205 9.36 11.44 -4.40
N GLY A 206 10.53 10.86 -4.64
CA GLY A 206 11.73 11.09 -3.85
C GLY A 206 12.14 12.56 -3.69
N ALA A 207 12.03 13.36 -4.74
CA ALA A 207 12.39 14.77 -4.73
C ALA A 207 11.26 15.71 -4.22
N SER A 208 10.14 15.16 -3.70
CA SER A 208 9.04 15.94 -3.12
C SER A 208 9.52 16.78 -1.93
N LYS A 209 9.03 18.02 -1.84
CA LYS A 209 9.34 18.94 -0.74
C LYS A 209 8.10 19.42 0.00
N ASP A 210 6.94 19.19 -0.56
CA ASP A 210 5.64 19.62 -0.04
C ASP A 210 4.75 18.45 0.43
N PHE A 211 5.17 17.22 0.13
CA PHE A 211 4.45 15.99 0.49
C PHE A 211 2.97 16.05 0.11
N ILE A 212 2.71 16.61 -1.08
CA ILE A 212 1.35 16.94 -1.51
C ILE A 212 0.43 15.71 -1.59
N VAL A 213 0.98 14.52 -1.91
CA VAL A 213 0.19 13.29 -1.97
C VAL A 213 -0.23 12.84 -0.58
N HIS A 214 0.66 12.90 0.42
CA HIS A 214 0.30 12.68 1.82
C HIS A 214 -0.78 13.67 2.29
N VAL A 215 -0.60 14.96 2.01
CA VAL A 215 -1.57 15.99 2.40
C VAL A 215 -2.95 15.70 1.83
N ILE A 216 -3.03 15.30 0.54
CA ILE A 216 -4.29 14.95 -0.13
C ILE A 216 -4.90 13.69 0.50
N ALA A 217 -4.14 12.62 0.62
CA ALA A 217 -4.61 11.32 1.10
C ALA A 217 -5.05 11.40 2.57
N ASN A 218 -4.15 11.82 3.44
CA ASN A 218 -4.41 11.88 4.87
C ASN A 218 -5.48 12.91 5.23
N GLY A 219 -5.54 14.05 4.52
CA GLY A 219 -6.60 15.05 4.66
C GLY A 219 -8.01 14.51 4.36
N ALA A 220 -8.11 13.44 3.58
CA ALA A 220 -9.35 12.74 3.27
C ALA A 220 -9.55 11.45 4.10
N ASN A 221 -8.75 11.20 5.13
CA ASN A 221 -8.70 9.96 5.91
C ASN A 221 -8.41 8.71 5.06
N VAL A 222 -7.62 8.85 3.99
CA VAL A 222 -7.06 7.77 3.18
C VAL A 222 -5.66 7.48 3.72
N PHE A 223 -5.37 6.22 4.08
CA PHE A 223 -4.07 5.83 4.62
C PHE A 223 -3.06 5.52 3.52
N GLY A 224 -1.76 5.62 3.85
CA GLY A 224 -0.64 5.24 3.01
C GLY A 224 -0.16 3.81 3.30
N LEU A 225 0.41 3.14 2.30
CA LEU A 225 1.18 1.91 2.46
C LEU A 225 2.50 2.09 1.72
N GLU A 226 3.61 2.00 2.44
CA GLU A 226 4.93 2.28 1.88
C GLU A 226 5.86 1.08 1.99
N ASN A 227 6.86 1.04 1.12
CA ASN A 227 7.80 -0.08 1.02
C ASN A 227 7.08 -1.43 0.85
N VAL A 228 6.05 -1.47 0.01
CA VAL A 228 5.31 -2.71 -0.27
C VAL A 228 6.17 -3.62 -1.13
N ALA A 229 6.36 -4.87 -0.71
CA ALA A 229 7.17 -5.86 -1.42
C ALA A 229 6.33 -6.66 -2.43
N ASN A 230 7.02 -7.32 -3.37
CA ASN A 230 6.48 -8.40 -4.23
C ASN A 230 5.23 -8.02 -5.04
N LEU A 231 5.04 -6.74 -5.41
CA LEU A 231 3.89 -6.32 -6.21
C LEU A 231 3.85 -6.97 -7.60
N GLU A 232 4.98 -7.46 -8.11
CA GLU A 232 5.08 -8.18 -9.37
C GLU A 232 4.30 -9.50 -9.38
N ALA A 233 4.04 -10.08 -8.20
CA ALA A 233 3.28 -11.32 -8.05
C ALA A 233 1.77 -11.10 -8.14
N LEU A 234 1.29 -9.84 -8.15
CA LEU A 234 -0.13 -9.52 -8.16
C LEU A 234 -0.66 -9.31 -9.57
N PRO A 235 -1.88 -9.74 -9.89
CA PRO A 235 -2.60 -9.27 -11.06
C PRO A 235 -2.98 -7.80 -10.89
N GLU A 236 -3.27 -7.11 -12.00
CA GLU A 236 -3.72 -5.71 -11.95
C GLU A 236 -5.08 -5.53 -11.27
N TRP A 237 -5.91 -6.58 -11.26
CA TRP A 237 -7.21 -6.62 -10.62
C TRP A 237 -7.55 -8.01 -10.08
N GLY A 238 -8.38 -8.09 -9.02
CA GLY A 238 -8.91 -9.34 -8.48
C GLY A 238 -8.26 -9.82 -7.18
N ALA A 239 -7.09 -9.29 -6.82
CA ALA A 239 -6.49 -9.55 -5.51
C ALA A 239 -7.25 -8.82 -4.39
N TRP A 240 -7.20 -9.39 -3.18
CA TRP A 240 -7.58 -8.72 -1.94
C TRP A 240 -6.33 -8.50 -1.09
N VAL A 241 -6.26 -7.36 -0.43
CA VAL A 241 -5.15 -7.00 0.46
C VAL A 241 -5.63 -6.96 1.90
N VAL A 242 -4.83 -7.53 2.79
CA VAL A 242 -4.96 -7.47 4.25
C VAL A 242 -3.75 -6.67 4.75
N ALA A 243 -3.97 -5.45 5.24
CA ALA A 243 -2.95 -4.50 5.65
C ALA A 243 -3.22 -4.05 7.10
N LEU A 244 -2.99 -4.93 8.07
CA LEU A 244 -3.28 -4.72 9.48
C LEU A 244 -2.02 -4.28 10.24
N PRO A 245 -1.86 -2.98 10.56
CA PRO A 245 -0.74 -2.50 11.38
C PRO A 245 -0.88 -2.94 12.84
N MET A 246 0.19 -2.80 13.62
CA MET A 246 0.06 -2.78 15.06
C MET A 246 -0.99 -1.74 15.46
N LYS A 247 -1.92 -2.12 16.33
CA LYS A 247 -2.97 -1.22 16.81
C LYS A 247 -2.42 -0.29 17.89
N ILE A 248 -1.55 0.63 17.51
CA ILE A 248 -0.92 1.60 18.40
C ILE A 248 -1.94 2.70 18.71
N ALA A 249 -2.33 2.85 19.97
CA ALA A 249 -3.27 3.88 20.38
C ALA A 249 -2.67 5.28 20.16
N GLY A 250 -3.32 6.08 19.33
CA GLY A 250 -2.85 7.41 18.94
C GLY A 250 -1.65 7.43 18.00
N GLY A 251 -1.22 6.27 17.48
CA GLY A 251 -0.10 6.17 16.54
C GLY A 251 -0.36 6.87 15.21
N SER A 252 0.67 7.52 14.67
CA SER A 252 0.62 8.17 13.35
C SER A 252 0.80 7.17 12.21
N GLY A 253 1.19 5.94 12.51
CA GLY A 253 1.40 4.84 11.59
C GLY A 253 1.80 3.57 12.33
N GLY A 254 2.38 2.63 11.62
CA GLY A 254 2.94 1.44 12.26
C GLY A 254 3.42 0.39 11.28
N PRO A 255 4.44 -0.38 11.68
CA PRO A 255 4.87 -1.54 10.92
C PRO A 255 3.75 -2.56 10.83
N LEU A 256 3.68 -3.29 9.70
CA LEU A 256 2.65 -4.30 9.50
C LEU A 256 3.19 -5.47 8.68
N ARG A 257 2.43 -6.56 8.64
CA ARG A 257 2.59 -7.59 7.64
C ARG A 257 1.43 -7.49 6.65
N ILE A 258 1.73 -7.03 5.45
CA ILE A 258 0.76 -6.97 4.34
C ILE A 258 0.76 -8.34 3.64
N VAL A 259 -0.42 -8.86 3.37
CA VAL A 259 -0.57 -10.03 2.52
C VAL A 259 -1.62 -9.77 1.45
N ALA A 260 -1.43 -10.36 0.27
CA ALA A 260 -2.45 -10.41 -0.76
C ALA A 260 -3.03 -11.81 -0.87
N LEU A 261 -4.33 -11.87 -1.08
CA LEU A 261 -5.10 -13.09 -1.35
C LEU A 261 -5.49 -13.06 -2.84
N LEU A 262 -5.00 -14.01 -3.59
CA LEU A 262 -5.32 -14.17 -5.02
C LEU A 262 -6.43 -15.21 -5.18
N PRO A 263 -7.37 -15.01 -6.13
CA PRO A 263 -8.44 -15.95 -6.41
C PRO A 263 -7.94 -17.31 -6.90
#